data_eb6f11c5ce9099c34d17a703187286b6
#
_entry.id   eb6f11c5ce9099c34d17a703187286b6
#
_cell.length_a   1.000
_cell.length_b   1.000
_cell.length_c   1.000
_cell.angle_alpha   90.00
_cell.angle_beta   90.00
_cell.angle_gamma   90.00
#
_symmetry.space_group_name_H-M   'P 1'
#
loop_
_entity.id
_entity.type
_entity.pdbx_description
1 polymer ?
#
loop_
_entity_poly.entity_id
_entity_poly.type
_entity_poly.pdbx_seq_one_letter_code
_entity_poly.pdbx_strand_id
1 'polypeptide(L)'
;ENRLLEVKADQIKQEKELAQLTTERSKFELTMDYYKPFPFFWKPAEILQTVIPGFGKNAFKEIIYRVDRCMTCHIAYEDEHYKDFEQPLKTHPHLEILIEKHPPGVTGCTWCHLGQGTVTAPAEHAHGSHHETDQTVEVNEPILQGDYQQATCRNCHAEVVNLAGAPLLSKGKRLFIKLGCHGCHLADGYATEAKVGPRLYRVANKVDPSWLYRWVKKPRDYLPKTRMPEFKFDEKDAMAVTAYLLASSEENYELAAKFESGDPDKGKKLFESVGCQGCHELDGKGETFAPDLSRIGNKVNEDWLVSWIGSPHSYNATSRMPDLRLSEAQASDI
;
A
#
# COMPACT_ATOMS: atom_id res chain seq x y z
N GLU A 1 9.80 39.87 14.12
CA GLU A 1 10.65 39.50 15.27
C GLU A 1 10.18 38.20 15.92
N ASN A 2 8.89 38.04 16.27
CA ASN A 2 8.36 36.83 16.90
C ASN A 2 8.58 35.56 16.08
N ARG A 3 8.39 35.61 14.78
CA ARG A 3 8.59 34.43 13.90
C ARG A 3 10.06 33.97 13.83
N LEU A 4 10.98 34.92 13.97
CA LEU A 4 12.43 34.62 13.99
C LEU A 4 12.85 33.97 15.31
N LEU A 5 12.20 34.35 16.40
CA LEU A 5 12.41 33.75 17.73
C LEU A 5 11.85 32.32 17.78
N GLU A 6 10.68 32.06 17.18
CA GLU A 6 10.12 30.71 17.07
C GLU A 6 11.01 29.78 16.25
N VAL A 7 11.49 30.22 15.10
CA VAL A 7 12.42 29.42 14.26
C VAL A 7 13.72 29.12 14.99
N LYS A 8 14.27 30.09 15.74
CA LYS A 8 15.47 29.84 16.55
C LYS A 8 15.22 28.88 17.70
N ALA A 9 14.05 28.93 18.34
CA ALA A 9 13.67 28.01 19.41
C ALA A 9 13.55 26.58 18.87
N ASP A 10 12.93 26.39 17.70
CA ASP A 10 12.84 25.09 17.05
C ASP A 10 14.20 24.55 16.63
N GLN A 11 15.07 25.42 16.13
CA GLN A 11 16.44 25.04 15.77
C GLN A 11 17.23 24.55 16.98
N ILE A 12 17.16 25.27 18.12
CA ILE A 12 17.81 24.85 19.38
C ILE A 12 17.25 23.51 19.89
N LYS A 13 15.94 23.29 19.72
CA LYS A 13 15.31 22.02 20.10
C LYS A 13 15.84 20.87 19.25
N GLN A 14 15.90 21.03 17.94
CA GLN A 14 16.43 20.02 17.01
C GLN A 14 17.91 19.74 17.25
N GLU A 15 18.72 20.78 17.52
CA GLU A 15 20.12 20.60 17.86
C GLU A 15 20.32 19.79 19.18
N LYS A 16 19.46 20.01 20.18
CA LYS A 16 19.48 19.21 21.42
C LYS A 16 19.08 17.77 21.20
N GLU A 17 18.04 17.51 20.39
CA GLU A 17 17.63 16.14 20.02
C GLU A 17 18.75 15.43 19.24
N LEU A 18 19.36 16.13 18.29
CA LEU A 18 20.49 15.58 17.54
C LEU A 18 21.70 15.25 18.43
N ALA A 19 22.03 16.14 19.39
CA ALA A 19 23.10 15.91 20.35
C ALA A 19 22.80 14.72 21.26
N GLN A 20 21.53 14.56 21.69
CA GLN A 20 21.11 13.41 22.51
C GLN A 20 21.23 12.10 21.71
N LEU A 21 20.71 12.04 20.49
CA LEU A 21 20.81 10.87 19.61
C LEU A 21 22.26 10.52 19.30
N THR A 22 23.11 11.52 19.07
CA THR A 22 24.54 11.31 18.84
C THR A 22 25.23 10.73 20.07
N THR A 23 24.84 11.17 21.26
CA THR A 23 25.36 10.64 22.55
C THR A 23 24.90 9.21 22.79
N GLU A 24 23.65 8.90 22.50
CA GLU A 24 23.11 7.53 22.59
C GLU A 24 23.81 6.60 21.59
N ARG A 25 23.98 7.04 20.34
CA ARG A 25 24.75 6.32 19.33
C ARG A 25 26.17 6.01 19.80
N SER A 26 26.89 6.99 20.33
CA SER A 26 28.26 6.79 20.85
C SER A 26 28.32 5.79 21.99
N LYS A 27 27.30 5.76 22.87
CA LYS A 27 27.19 4.73 23.93
C LYS A 27 27.00 3.34 23.36
N PHE A 28 26.16 3.19 22.35
CA PHE A 28 25.97 1.90 21.66
C PHE A 28 27.23 1.45 20.95
N GLU A 29 27.95 2.35 20.27
CA GLU A 29 29.22 2.05 19.60
C GLU A 29 30.29 1.59 20.61
N LEU A 30 30.43 2.27 21.76
CA LEU A 30 31.32 1.86 22.84
C LEU A 30 30.93 0.50 23.44
N THR A 31 29.63 0.25 23.63
CA THR A 31 29.14 -1.04 24.13
C THR A 31 29.44 -2.17 23.14
N MET A 32 29.24 -1.93 21.84
CA MET A 32 29.58 -2.89 20.79
C MET A 32 31.09 -3.16 20.74
N ASP A 33 31.92 -2.13 20.90
CA ASP A 33 33.39 -2.29 20.95
C ASP A 33 33.84 -3.11 22.17
N TYR A 34 33.17 -2.96 23.32
CA TYR A 34 33.44 -3.75 24.52
C TYR A 34 33.12 -5.24 24.34
N TYR A 35 32.08 -5.58 23.58
CA TYR A 35 31.69 -6.97 23.30
C TYR A 35 32.40 -7.61 22.12
N LYS A 36 33.41 -6.96 21.51
CA LYS A 36 34.27 -7.56 20.46
C LYS A 36 35.26 -8.55 21.10
N PRO A 37 35.02 -9.87 21.09
CA PRO A 37 35.90 -10.84 21.77
C PRO A 37 37.24 -11.02 21.07
N PHE A 38 37.37 -10.65 19.75
CA PHE A 38 38.58 -10.74 18.98
C PHE A 38 38.62 -9.70 17.86
N PRO A 39 39.53 -8.69 17.91
CA PRO A 39 39.56 -7.61 16.94
C PRO A 39 39.96 -8.03 15.51
N PHE A 40 40.45 -9.27 15.30
CA PHE A 40 40.90 -9.75 14.00
C PHE A 40 39.86 -10.53 13.18
N PHE A 41 38.77 -11.01 13.80
CA PHE A 41 37.85 -11.94 13.14
C PHE A 41 36.41 -11.49 13.07
N TRP A 42 36.02 -10.41 13.74
CA TRP A 42 34.62 -9.97 13.71
C TRP A 42 34.54 -8.45 13.49
N LYS A 43 34.20 -8.07 12.28
CA LYS A 43 33.59 -6.76 12.05
C LYS A 43 32.10 -6.89 12.41
N PRO A 44 31.53 -6.01 13.24
CA PRO A 44 30.09 -5.98 13.42
C PRO A 44 29.43 -5.80 12.05
N ALA A 45 28.28 -6.44 11.84
CA ALA A 45 27.51 -6.25 10.62
C ALA A 45 27.19 -4.77 10.46
N GLU A 46 27.64 -4.18 9.37
CA GLU A 46 27.35 -2.79 9.05
C GLU A 46 25.91 -2.68 8.57
N ILE A 47 25.15 -1.74 9.15
CA ILE A 47 23.81 -1.45 8.67
C ILE A 47 23.94 -0.58 7.42
N LEU A 48 23.67 -1.18 6.28
CA LEU A 48 23.61 -0.47 5.00
C LEU A 48 22.28 0.26 4.91
N GLN A 49 22.35 1.58 4.78
CA GLN A 49 21.17 2.43 4.76
C GLN A 49 21.21 3.40 3.60
N THR A 50 20.10 3.47 2.87
CA THR A 50 19.83 4.48 1.86
C THR A 50 18.64 5.31 2.28
N VAL A 51 18.72 6.64 2.14
CA VAL A 51 17.59 7.54 2.38
C VAL A 51 17.08 8.00 1.03
N ILE A 52 15.86 7.61 0.72
CA ILE A 52 15.23 7.84 -0.57
C ILE A 52 14.03 8.78 -0.45
N PRO A 53 13.77 9.65 -1.44
CA PRO A 53 12.55 10.43 -1.46
C PRO A 53 11.35 9.49 -1.66
N GLY A 54 10.33 9.62 -0.83
CA GLY A 54 9.06 8.93 -1.04
C GLY A 54 8.23 9.57 -2.15
N PHE A 55 7.21 8.87 -2.61
CA PHE A 55 6.28 9.39 -3.63
C PHE A 55 5.24 10.36 -3.03
N GLY A 56 5.07 10.33 -1.72
CA GLY A 56 4.14 11.19 -1.01
C GLY A 56 4.73 12.53 -0.57
N LYS A 57 3.83 13.47 -0.30
CA LYS A 57 4.16 14.75 0.32
C LYS A 57 3.38 14.89 1.63
N ASN A 58 4.01 15.48 2.63
CA ASN A 58 3.34 15.80 3.89
C ASN A 58 2.33 16.97 3.73
N ALA A 59 1.63 17.30 4.80
CA ALA A 59 0.66 18.40 4.83
C ALA A 59 1.26 19.77 4.41
N PHE A 60 2.59 19.92 4.52
CA PHE A 60 3.33 21.11 4.12
C PHE A 60 3.83 21.07 2.67
N LYS A 61 3.44 20.04 1.90
CA LYS A 61 3.88 19.78 0.52
C LYS A 61 5.37 19.44 0.38
N GLU A 62 6.01 19.03 1.45
CA GLU A 62 7.40 18.58 1.45
C GLU A 62 7.46 17.09 1.15
N ILE A 63 8.54 16.65 0.48
CA ILE A 63 8.76 15.24 0.15
C ILE A 63 8.98 14.45 1.45
N ILE A 64 8.25 13.36 1.62
CA ILE A 64 8.45 12.42 2.72
C ILE A 64 9.63 11.51 2.33
N TYR A 65 10.68 11.50 3.13
CA TYR A 65 11.81 10.61 2.90
C TYR A 65 11.54 9.25 3.55
N ARG A 66 11.99 8.19 2.86
CA ARG A 66 11.99 6.81 3.36
C ARG A 66 13.40 6.36 3.66
N VAL A 67 13.55 5.54 4.67
CA VAL A 67 14.81 4.86 5.00
C VAL A 67 14.73 3.43 4.50
N ASP A 68 15.73 3.01 3.75
CA ASP A 68 15.84 1.68 3.18
C ASP A 68 17.11 1.00 3.71
N ARG A 69 16.95 -0.12 4.40
CA ARG A 69 18.01 -0.94 4.99
C ARG A 69 18.03 -2.36 4.46
N CYS A 70 17.28 -2.64 3.42
CA CYS A 70 17.14 -3.99 2.85
C CYS A 70 18.48 -4.63 2.49
N MET A 71 19.42 -3.82 1.97
CA MET A 71 20.77 -4.28 1.63
C MET A 71 21.59 -4.78 2.84
N THR A 72 21.17 -4.49 4.07
CA THR A 72 21.82 -5.01 5.28
C THR A 72 21.73 -6.54 5.37
N CYS A 73 20.62 -7.11 4.95
CA CYS A 73 20.39 -8.56 4.91
C CYS A 73 20.60 -9.14 3.52
N HIS A 74 20.16 -8.45 2.47
CA HIS A 74 20.30 -8.86 1.07
C HIS A 74 21.63 -8.41 0.48
N ILE A 75 22.73 -8.87 1.05
CA ILE A 75 24.10 -8.39 0.74
C ILE A 75 24.65 -8.88 -0.61
N ALA A 76 24.11 -9.96 -1.15
CA ALA A 76 24.60 -10.60 -2.38
C ALA A 76 23.72 -10.30 -3.61
N TYR A 77 22.82 -9.30 -3.52
CA TYR A 77 21.85 -8.98 -4.57
C TYR A 77 22.46 -8.69 -5.95
N GLU A 78 23.70 -8.23 -6.01
CA GLU A 78 24.42 -7.91 -7.25
C GLU A 78 25.48 -8.97 -7.66
N ASP A 79 25.75 -9.97 -6.84
CA ASP A 79 26.76 -10.98 -7.10
C ASP A 79 26.18 -12.20 -7.80
N GLU A 80 26.53 -12.42 -9.06
CA GLU A 80 26.04 -13.53 -9.90
C GLU A 80 26.38 -14.93 -9.37
N HIS A 81 27.38 -15.06 -8.49
CA HIS A 81 27.73 -16.35 -7.89
C HIS A 81 26.61 -16.87 -6.96
N TYR A 82 25.74 -15.99 -6.46
CA TYR A 82 24.66 -16.34 -5.53
C TYR A 82 23.32 -16.58 -6.21
N LYS A 83 23.25 -16.67 -7.53
CA LYS A 83 21.98 -16.83 -8.27
C LYS A 83 21.16 -18.06 -7.85
N ASP A 84 21.83 -19.13 -7.44
CA ASP A 84 21.22 -20.40 -7.05
C ASP A 84 21.08 -20.56 -5.52
N PHE A 85 21.43 -19.52 -4.77
CA PHE A 85 21.25 -19.48 -3.32
C PHE A 85 19.80 -19.12 -2.95
N GLU A 86 19.47 -19.40 -1.70
CA GLU A 86 18.20 -18.97 -1.12
C GLU A 86 18.27 -17.55 -0.55
N GLN A 87 17.13 -16.92 -0.36
CA GLN A 87 17.05 -15.62 0.32
C GLN A 87 17.57 -15.77 1.77
N PRO A 88 18.24 -14.75 2.32
CA PRO A 88 18.46 -13.39 1.75
C PRO A 88 19.69 -13.24 0.85
N LEU A 89 20.42 -14.31 0.58
CA LEU A 89 21.70 -14.25 -0.16
C LEU A 89 21.55 -14.43 -1.67
N LYS A 90 20.34 -14.53 -2.17
CA LYS A 90 20.10 -14.74 -3.60
C LYS A 90 20.37 -13.50 -4.41
N THR A 91 21.06 -13.68 -5.55
CA THR A 91 21.23 -12.64 -6.58
C THR A 91 19.89 -12.14 -7.08
N HIS A 92 19.76 -10.83 -7.34
CA HIS A 92 18.55 -10.26 -7.91
C HIS A 92 18.35 -10.72 -9.36
N PRO A 93 17.15 -11.20 -9.75
CA PRO A 93 16.93 -11.84 -11.06
C PRO A 93 17.04 -10.88 -12.27
N HIS A 94 16.93 -9.57 -12.05
CA HIS A 94 16.96 -8.53 -13.08
C HIS A 94 18.09 -7.52 -12.82
N LEU A 95 19.33 -8.00 -12.82
CA LEU A 95 20.50 -7.18 -12.49
C LEU A 95 20.67 -5.97 -13.42
N GLU A 96 20.40 -6.12 -14.73
CA GLU A 96 20.51 -5.04 -15.70
C GLU A 96 19.57 -3.86 -15.38
N ILE A 97 18.35 -4.17 -14.89
CA ILE A 97 17.41 -3.14 -14.47
C ILE A 97 17.85 -2.51 -13.16
N LEU A 98 18.30 -3.33 -12.22
CA LEU A 98 18.68 -2.89 -10.89
C LEU A 98 19.95 -2.04 -10.91
N ILE A 99 21.02 -2.55 -11.50
CA ILE A 99 22.34 -1.92 -11.43
C ILE A 99 22.44 -0.72 -12.39
N GLU A 100 21.99 -0.89 -13.63
CA GLU A 100 22.18 0.14 -14.66
C GLU A 100 21.14 1.26 -14.61
N LYS A 101 19.90 0.95 -14.24
CA LYS A 101 18.78 1.90 -14.33
C LYS A 101 18.29 2.40 -12.96
N HIS A 102 18.35 1.57 -11.95
CA HIS A 102 17.82 1.87 -10.62
C HIS A 102 18.80 1.42 -9.52
N PRO A 103 20.03 2.00 -9.47
CA PRO A 103 21.04 1.56 -8.50
C PRO A 103 20.52 1.68 -7.06
N PRO A 104 20.58 0.61 -6.26
CA PRO A 104 19.98 0.56 -4.92
C PRO A 104 20.49 1.62 -3.95
N GLY A 105 21.74 2.08 -4.14
CA GLY A 105 22.27 3.21 -3.37
C GLY A 105 21.56 4.55 -3.60
N VAL A 106 20.74 4.66 -4.65
CA VAL A 106 19.98 5.88 -5.01
C VAL A 106 18.48 5.65 -4.88
N THR A 107 18.00 4.51 -5.37
CA THR A 107 16.56 4.23 -5.43
C THR A 107 16.07 3.39 -4.25
N GLY A 108 16.98 2.73 -3.51
CA GLY A 108 16.63 1.72 -2.52
C GLY A 108 15.93 0.51 -3.14
N CYS A 109 15.44 -0.35 -2.31
CA CYS A 109 14.67 -1.55 -2.70
C CYS A 109 13.16 -1.34 -2.53
N THR A 110 12.77 -0.54 -1.53
CA THR A 110 11.36 -0.31 -1.19
C THR A 110 10.59 0.48 -2.24
N TRP A 111 11.23 1.17 -3.18
CA TRP A 111 10.53 1.77 -4.32
C TRP A 111 9.86 0.74 -5.23
N CYS A 112 10.49 -0.43 -5.37
CA CYS A 112 9.97 -1.50 -6.21
C CYS A 112 9.21 -2.56 -5.41
N HIS A 113 9.70 -2.89 -4.21
CA HIS A 113 9.18 -4.00 -3.43
C HIS A 113 8.18 -3.60 -2.35
N LEU A 114 8.10 -2.33 -1.96
CA LEU A 114 7.44 -1.88 -0.73
C LEU A 114 8.09 -2.50 0.53
N GLY A 115 7.32 -2.80 1.56
CA GLY A 115 7.83 -3.34 2.82
C GLY A 115 8.31 -2.27 3.79
N GLN A 116 8.80 -2.70 4.95
CA GLN A 116 9.24 -1.82 6.04
C GLN A 116 10.75 -1.61 5.99
N GLY A 117 11.21 -0.71 5.13
CA GLY A 117 12.63 -0.46 4.88
C GLY A 117 13.46 -0.08 6.11
N THR A 118 12.85 0.41 7.17
CA THR A 118 13.54 0.78 8.43
C THR A 118 13.90 -0.41 9.31
N VAL A 119 13.24 -1.55 9.13
CA VAL A 119 13.36 -2.73 9.98
C VAL A 119 14.53 -3.59 9.53
N THR A 120 15.36 -4.02 10.47
CA THR A 120 16.51 -4.92 10.23
C THR A 120 16.37 -6.29 10.88
N ALA A 121 15.42 -6.46 11.79
CA ALA A 121 15.12 -7.75 12.44
C ALA A 121 13.79 -7.66 13.23
N PRO A 122 12.97 -8.71 13.27
CA PRO A 122 13.06 -9.92 12.46
C PRO A 122 12.62 -9.70 11.00
N ALA A 123 12.95 -10.63 10.12
CA ALA A 123 12.67 -10.52 8.68
C ALA A 123 11.16 -10.38 8.35
N GLU A 124 10.32 -11.04 9.14
CA GLU A 124 8.86 -10.97 8.99
C GLU A 124 8.35 -9.52 9.11
N HIS A 125 8.89 -8.76 10.04
CA HIS A 125 8.52 -7.35 10.21
C HIS A 125 9.00 -6.49 9.03
N ALA A 126 10.19 -6.74 8.50
CA ALA A 126 10.70 -6.03 7.34
C ALA A 126 9.87 -6.32 6.08
N HIS A 127 9.37 -7.54 5.93
CA HIS A 127 8.60 -7.98 4.77
C HIS A 127 7.08 -7.77 4.93
N GLY A 128 6.63 -7.42 6.13
CA GLY A 128 5.22 -7.14 6.36
C GLY A 128 4.33 -8.39 6.36
N SER A 129 4.85 -9.53 6.81
CA SER A 129 4.02 -10.71 7.04
C SER A 129 3.12 -10.49 8.27
N HIS A 130 1.83 -10.70 8.09
CA HIS A 130 0.87 -10.67 9.19
C HIS A 130 0.99 -11.95 10.02
N HIS A 131 1.60 -11.87 11.19
CA HIS A 131 1.36 -12.84 12.25
C HIS A 131 0.31 -12.28 13.20
N GLU A 132 -0.82 -12.97 13.33
CA GLU A 132 -1.98 -12.61 14.15
C GLU A 132 -1.68 -12.47 15.66
N THR A 133 -0.44 -12.66 16.10
CA THR A 133 -0.09 -12.76 17.53
C THR A 133 0.68 -11.56 18.08
N ASP A 134 1.16 -10.63 17.27
CA ASP A 134 1.89 -9.46 17.78
C ASP A 134 1.15 -8.15 17.50
N GLN A 135 0.36 -7.74 18.49
CA GLN A 135 -0.44 -6.50 18.48
C GLN A 135 0.40 -5.21 18.51
N THR A 136 1.73 -5.30 18.44
CA THR A 136 2.61 -4.14 18.66
C THR A 136 3.32 -3.63 17.41
N VAL A 137 3.26 -4.32 16.28
CA VAL A 137 3.93 -3.91 15.05
C VAL A 137 2.93 -3.51 13.98
N GLU A 138 2.84 -2.21 13.74
CA GLU A 138 2.12 -1.66 12.60
C GLU A 138 2.85 -2.01 11.30
N VAL A 139 2.37 -3.03 10.60
CA VAL A 139 2.87 -3.37 9.26
C VAL A 139 1.99 -2.68 8.23
N ASN A 140 2.35 -1.47 7.85
CA ASN A 140 1.54 -0.64 6.96
C ASN A 140 1.75 -0.96 5.46
N GLU A 141 2.88 -1.56 5.09
CA GLU A 141 3.20 -1.85 3.70
C GLU A 141 3.86 -3.23 3.57
N PRO A 142 3.10 -4.29 3.23
CA PRO A 142 3.70 -5.60 2.96
C PRO A 142 4.54 -5.56 1.68
N ILE A 143 5.55 -6.44 1.61
CA ILE A 143 6.35 -6.58 0.40
C ILE A 143 5.50 -7.13 -0.75
N LEU A 144 5.61 -6.53 -1.92
CA LEU A 144 4.96 -7.04 -3.12
C LEU A 144 5.70 -8.27 -3.64
N GLN A 145 4.95 -9.32 -3.95
CA GLN A 145 5.50 -10.59 -4.43
C GLN A 145 5.19 -10.83 -5.90
N GLY A 146 6.12 -11.51 -6.57
CA GLY A 146 5.95 -11.94 -7.96
C GLY A 146 5.65 -10.80 -8.92
N ASP A 147 4.76 -11.05 -9.86
CA ASP A 147 4.42 -10.12 -10.94
C ASP A 147 3.76 -8.81 -10.48
N TYR A 148 3.23 -8.75 -9.26
CA TYR A 148 2.64 -7.53 -8.70
C TYR A 148 3.68 -6.43 -8.44
N GLN A 149 4.96 -6.76 -8.30
CA GLN A 149 6.04 -5.78 -8.17
C GLN A 149 6.08 -4.79 -9.32
N GLN A 150 5.68 -5.21 -10.52
CA GLN A 150 5.64 -4.33 -11.69
C GLN A 150 4.65 -3.15 -11.54
N ALA A 151 3.70 -3.25 -10.60
CA ALA A 151 2.76 -2.18 -10.33
C ALA A 151 3.46 -0.90 -9.88
N THR A 152 4.52 -1.00 -9.07
CA THR A 152 5.27 0.15 -8.55
C THR A 152 6.03 0.94 -9.61
N CYS A 153 6.36 0.31 -10.74
CA CYS A 153 7.02 0.99 -11.86
C CYS A 153 6.24 2.22 -12.36
N ARG A 154 4.90 2.19 -12.20
CA ARG A 154 4.05 3.31 -12.61
C ARG A 154 4.32 4.58 -11.81
N ASN A 155 4.78 4.49 -10.58
CA ASN A 155 5.01 5.66 -9.73
C ASN A 155 5.99 6.66 -10.35
N CYS A 156 6.96 6.17 -11.13
CA CYS A 156 7.89 7.00 -11.90
C CYS A 156 7.57 7.01 -13.40
N HIS A 157 7.04 5.90 -13.94
CA HIS A 157 6.79 5.70 -15.37
C HIS A 157 5.29 5.79 -15.73
N ALA A 158 4.57 6.74 -15.14
CA ALA A 158 3.12 6.88 -15.31
C ALA A 158 2.68 7.01 -16.78
N GLU A 159 3.40 7.79 -17.58
CA GLU A 159 3.06 8.07 -18.98
C GLU A 159 3.52 6.97 -19.97
N VAL A 160 4.41 6.08 -19.53
CA VAL A 160 4.98 5.05 -20.41
C VAL A 160 4.00 3.90 -20.61
N VAL A 161 3.56 3.67 -21.82
CA VAL A 161 2.66 2.55 -22.16
C VAL A 161 3.41 1.22 -22.28
N ASN A 162 4.62 1.26 -22.79
CA ASN A 162 5.48 0.08 -22.97
C ASN A 162 6.77 0.27 -22.17
N LEU A 163 6.86 -0.38 -21.02
CA LEU A 163 8.02 -0.36 -20.16
C LEU A 163 8.72 -1.72 -20.24
N ALA A 164 9.97 -1.74 -20.70
CA ALA A 164 10.72 -2.97 -20.96
C ALA A 164 10.85 -3.87 -19.72
N GLY A 165 11.10 -3.30 -18.55
CA GLY A 165 11.23 -4.03 -17.30
C GLY A 165 9.89 -4.43 -16.64
N ALA A 166 8.73 -4.03 -17.22
CA ALA A 166 7.42 -4.29 -16.63
C ALA A 166 6.40 -4.74 -17.69
N PRO A 167 6.59 -5.92 -18.29
CA PRO A 167 5.76 -6.40 -19.39
C PRO A 167 4.28 -6.61 -18.99
N LEU A 168 4.00 -7.04 -17.76
CA LEU A 168 2.63 -7.21 -17.28
C LEU A 168 1.92 -5.88 -17.06
N LEU A 169 2.58 -4.91 -16.42
CA LEU A 169 2.04 -3.56 -16.29
C LEU A 169 1.74 -2.96 -17.68
N SER A 170 2.68 -3.08 -18.61
CA SER A 170 2.54 -2.61 -19.99
C SER A 170 1.37 -3.29 -20.72
N LYS A 171 1.23 -4.60 -20.55
CA LYS A 171 0.11 -5.38 -21.11
C LYS A 171 -1.22 -4.92 -20.50
N GLY A 172 -1.28 -4.77 -19.17
CA GLY A 172 -2.47 -4.30 -18.47
C GLY A 172 -2.91 -2.93 -18.93
N LYS A 173 -1.98 -1.97 -19.09
CA LYS A 173 -2.26 -0.62 -19.57
C LYS A 173 -2.79 -0.64 -21.02
N ARG A 174 -2.18 -1.42 -21.92
CA ARG A 174 -2.68 -1.58 -23.28
C ARG A 174 -4.08 -2.19 -23.33
N LEU A 175 -4.35 -3.21 -22.51
CA LEU A 175 -5.68 -3.85 -22.45
C LEU A 175 -6.72 -2.87 -21.90
N PHE A 176 -6.41 -2.12 -20.85
CA PHE A 176 -7.30 -1.10 -20.29
C PHE A 176 -7.72 -0.06 -21.33
N ILE A 177 -6.76 0.39 -22.15
CA ILE A 177 -7.00 1.34 -23.24
C ILE A 177 -7.79 0.66 -24.38
N LYS A 178 -7.27 -0.49 -24.87
CA LYS A 178 -7.84 -1.21 -26.02
C LYS A 178 -9.30 -1.63 -25.80
N LEU A 179 -9.61 -2.07 -24.59
CA LEU A 179 -10.96 -2.51 -24.22
C LEU A 179 -11.88 -1.37 -23.81
N GLY A 180 -11.35 -0.14 -23.78
CA GLY A 180 -12.16 1.04 -23.50
C GLY A 180 -12.68 1.13 -22.05
N CYS A 181 -12.00 0.50 -21.08
CA CYS A 181 -12.40 0.54 -19.67
C CYS A 181 -12.56 1.98 -19.17
N HIS A 182 -11.71 2.88 -19.64
CA HIS A 182 -11.76 4.32 -19.38
C HIS A 182 -13.04 4.99 -19.94
N GLY A 183 -13.76 4.36 -20.85
CA GLY A 183 -15.04 4.85 -21.34
C GLY A 183 -16.16 4.78 -20.28
N CYS A 184 -16.09 3.82 -19.36
CA CYS A 184 -17.05 3.63 -18.28
C CYS A 184 -16.50 4.04 -16.90
N HIS A 185 -15.20 3.91 -16.67
CA HIS A 185 -14.55 4.17 -15.40
C HIS A 185 -13.71 5.45 -15.44
N LEU A 186 -13.76 6.21 -14.38
CA LEU A 186 -12.83 7.30 -14.16
C LEU A 186 -11.53 6.72 -13.58
N ALA A 187 -10.45 6.92 -14.26
CA ALA A 187 -9.10 6.55 -13.85
C ALA A 187 -8.15 7.73 -14.09
N ASP A 188 -7.09 7.80 -13.32
CA ASP A 188 -6.11 8.86 -13.44
C ASP A 188 -5.47 8.89 -14.84
N GLY A 189 -5.29 10.10 -15.39
CA GLY A 189 -4.80 10.30 -16.77
C GLY A 189 -5.83 10.10 -17.89
N TYR A 190 -7.12 9.87 -17.56
CA TYR A 190 -8.22 9.75 -18.53
C TYR A 190 -9.29 10.82 -18.31
N ALA A 191 -10.09 11.11 -19.35
CA ALA A 191 -11.07 12.19 -19.34
C ALA A 191 -12.03 12.16 -18.14
N THR A 192 -12.39 13.35 -17.65
CA THR A 192 -13.16 13.57 -16.43
C THR A 192 -14.68 13.52 -16.59
N GLU A 193 -15.19 13.10 -17.75
CA GLU A 193 -16.62 12.99 -18.00
C GLU A 193 -17.31 11.99 -17.05
N ALA A 194 -18.59 12.20 -16.80
CA ALA A 194 -19.39 11.30 -15.97
C ALA A 194 -19.35 9.86 -16.50
N LYS A 195 -18.94 8.92 -15.68
CA LYS A 195 -18.79 7.51 -16.05
C LYS A 195 -19.85 6.64 -15.42
N VAL A 196 -20.24 5.57 -16.12
CA VAL A 196 -21.21 4.59 -15.63
C VAL A 196 -20.63 3.70 -14.54
N GLY A 197 -19.34 3.37 -14.64
CA GLY A 197 -18.63 2.56 -13.65
C GLY A 197 -18.12 3.37 -12.46
N PRO A 198 -17.80 2.71 -11.35
CA PRO A 198 -17.18 3.37 -10.20
C PRO A 198 -15.82 3.95 -10.55
N ARG A 199 -15.41 4.96 -9.83
CA ARG A 199 -14.08 5.54 -9.93
C ARG A 199 -13.03 4.52 -9.51
N LEU A 200 -11.90 4.44 -10.22
CA LEU A 200 -10.86 3.44 -10.00
C LEU A 200 -9.57 4.00 -9.37
N TYR A 201 -9.44 5.33 -9.25
CA TYR A 201 -8.21 5.96 -8.77
C TYR A 201 -7.85 5.66 -7.30
N ARG A 202 -8.78 5.12 -6.52
CA ARG A 202 -8.57 4.68 -5.11
C ARG A 202 -8.93 3.21 -4.90
N VAL A 203 -8.88 2.41 -5.94
CA VAL A 203 -9.35 1.03 -5.86
C VAL A 203 -8.48 0.17 -4.95
N ALA A 204 -7.16 0.40 -4.91
CA ALA A 204 -6.24 -0.35 -4.05
C ALA A 204 -6.49 -0.11 -2.56
N ASN A 205 -6.92 1.10 -2.17
CA ASN A 205 -7.26 1.40 -0.77
C ASN A 205 -8.55 0.71 -0.31
N LYS A 206 -9.40 0.33 -1.26
CA LYS A 206 -10.76 -0.15 -0.99
C LYS A 206 -10.86 -1.66 -0.98
N VAL A 207 -10.27 -2.33 -1.97
CA VAL A 207 -10.57 -3.75 -2.23
C VAL A 207 -9.35 -4.63 -2.04
N ASP A 208 -9.60 -5.87 -1.62
CA ASP A 208 -8.60 -6.92 -1.60
C ASP A 208 -8.10 -7.21 -3.03
N PRO A 209 -6.77 -7.27 -3.26
CA PRO A 209 -6.19 -7.53 -4.58
C PRO A 209 -6.67 -8.82 -5.22
N SER A 210 -6.89 -9.89 -4.44
CA SER A 210 -7.37 -11.18 -4.93
C SER A 210 -8.84 -11.11 -5.35
N TRP A 211 -9.63 -10.29 -4.64
CA TRP A 211 -10.99 -10.01 -5.06
C TRP A 211 -11.01 -9.22 -6.37
N LEU A 212 -10.16 -8.19 -6.51
CA LEU A 212 -10.07 -7.39 -7.72
C LEU A 212 -9.72 -8.25 -8.93
N TYR A 213 -8.75 -9.16 -8.77
CA TYR A 213 -8.40 -10.12 -9.82
C TYR A 213 -9.59 -10.99 -10.24
N ARG A 214 -10.32 -11.59 -9.28
CA ARG A 214 -11.50 -12.40 -9.56
C ARG A 214 -12.60 -11.59 -10.24
N TRP A 215 -12.81 -10.35 -9.78
CA TRP A 215 -13.78 -9.43 -10.37
C TRP A 215 -13.43 -9.05 -11.82
N VAL A 216 -12.19 -8.72 -12.10
CA VAL A 216 -11.73 -8.40 -13.47
C VAL A 216 -11.87 -9.61 -14.39
N LYS A 217 -11.58 -10.80 -13.88
CA LYS A 217 -11.65 -12.05 -14.65
C LYS A 217 -13.09 -12.47 -14.93
N LYS A 218 -13.94 -12.53 -13.89
CA LYS A 218 -15.33 -13.00 -13.96
C LYS A 218 -16.25 -12.20 -13.01
N PRO A 219 -16.70 -11.02 -13.39
CA PRO A 219 -17.46 -10.16 -12.51
C PRO A 219 -18.81 -10.76 -12.10
N ARG A 220 -19.40 -11.62 -12.96
CA ARG A 220 -20.70 -12.26 -12.69
C ARG A 220 -20.63 -13.37 -11.66
N ASP A 221 -19.48 -13.93 -11.36
CA ASP A 221 -19.31 -14.91 -10.27
C ASP A 221 -19.58 -14.25 -8.89
N TYR A 222 -19.24 -12.98 -8.76
CA TYR A 222 -19.53 -12.21 -7.55
C TYR A 222 -20.90 -11.53 -7.58
N LEU A 223 -21.21 -10.84 -8.68
CA LEU A 223 -22.47 -10.13 -8.87
C LEU A 223 -23.13 -10.55 -10.20
N PRO A 224 -24.06 -11.52 -10.20
CA PRO A 224 -24.64 -12.09 -11.43
C PRO A 224 -25.30 -11.05 -12.35
N LYS A 225 -25.88 -9.99 -11.77
CA LYS A 225 -26.59 -8.92 -12.50
C LYS A 225 -25.73 -7.69 -12.76
N THR A 226 -24.39 -7.78 -12.63
CA THR A 226 -23.52 -6.64 -12.88
C THR A 226 -23.61 -6.15 -14.32
N ARG A 227 -23.50 -4.81 -14.48
CA ARG A 227 -23.39 -4.18 -15.81
C ARG A 227 -21.98 -4.26 -16.38
N MET A 228 -20.98 -4.61 -15.55
CA MET A 228 -19.60 -4.79 -16.03
C MET A 228 -19.55 -5.99 -16.98
N PRO A 229 -19.07 -5.80 -18.20
CA PRO A 229 -18.96 -6.90 -19.15
C PRO A 229 -17.90 -7.90 -18.71
N GLU A 230 -18.07 -9.15 -19.12
CA GLU A 230 -17.05 -10.18 -19.00
C GLU A 230 -16.15 -10.13 -20.23
N PHE A 231 -14.91 -9.71 -20.05
CA PHE A 231 -13.94 -9.52 -21.14
C PHE A 231 -13.27 -10.83 -21.59
N LYS A 232 -13.60 -11.95 -20.96
CA LYS A 232 -13.02 -13.28 -21.23
C LYS A 232 -11.50 -13.31 -21.15
N PHE A 233 -10.95 -12.57 -20.20
CA PHE A 233 -9.51 -12.56 -19.94
C PHE A 233 -9.00 -13.96 -19.57
N ASP A 234 -7.84 -14.32 -20.09
CA ASP A 234 -7.04 -15.37 -19.50
C ASP A 234 -6.46 -14.94 -18.13
N GLU A 235 -5.75 -15.82 -17.45
CA GLU A 235 -5.18 -15.53 -16.14
C GLU A 235 -4.15 -14.40 -16.16
N LYS A 236 -3.31 -14.38 -17.20
CA LYS A 236 -2.26 -13.37 -17.35
C LYS A 236 -2.83 -12.00 -17.66
N ASP A 237 -3.87 -11.95 -18.50
CA ASP A 237 -4.55 -10.71 -18.85
C ASP A 237 -5.29 -10.11 -17.66
N ALA A 238 -6.03 -10.93 -16.92
CA ALA A 238 -6.71 -10.51 -15.71
C ALA A 238 -5.72 -10.00 -14.66
N MET A 239 -4.59 -10.68 -14.48
CA MET A 239 -3.53 -10.27 -13.58
C MET A 239 -2.89 -8.95 -14.01
N ALA A 240 -2.62 -8.79 -15.31
CA ALA A 240 -2.03 -7.56 -15.86
C ALA A 240 -2.94 -6.33 -15.63
N VAL A 241 -4.25 -6.48 -15.89
CA VAL A 241 -5.24 -5.41 -15.63
C VAL A 241 -5.33 -5.12 -14.13
N THR A 242 -5.35 -6.14 -13.30
CA THR A 242 -5.38 -5.99 -11.83
C THR A 242 -4.15 -5.23 -11.34
N ALA A 243 -2.95 -5.64 -11.76
CA ALA A 243 -1.70 -4.96 -11.40
C ALA A 243 -1.70 -3.49 -11.84
N TYR A 244 -2.18 -3.21 -13.05
CA TYR A 244 -2.32 -1.83 -13.52
C TYR A 244 -3.28 -1.00 -12.66
N LEU A 245 -4.43 -1.55 -12.29
CA LEU A 245 -5.42 -0.86 -11.46
C LEU A 245 -4.90 -0.58 -10.05
N LEU A 246 -4.18 -1.54 -9.45
CA LEU A 246 -3.55 -1.35 -8.13
C LEU A 246 -2.47 -0.26 -8.19
N ALA A 247 -1.64 -0.26 -9.24
CA ALA A 247 -0.62 0.77 -9.46
C ALA A 247 -1.20 2.16 -9.74
N SER A 248 -2.42 2.22 -10.25
CA SER A 248 -3.10 3.48 -10.63
C SER A 248 -3.86 4.11 -9.47
N SER A 249 -3.83 3.51 -8.29
CA SER A 249 -4.47 4.07 -7.10
C SER A 249 -3.69 5.26 -6.54
N GLU A 250 -4.41 6.27 -6.06
CA GLU A 250 -3.79 7.38 -5.32
C GLU A 250 -3.16 6.86 -4.03
N GLU A 251 -1.86 7.09 -3.85
CA GLU A 251 -1.11 6.67 -2.65
C GLU A 251 -1.46 7.48 -1.40
N ASN A 252 -2.00 8.68 -1.55
CA ASN A 252 -2.18 9.64 -0.47
C ASN A 252 -3.59 9.65 0.15
N TYR A 253 -4.38 8.60 -0.07
CA TYR A 253 -5.60 8.45 0.70
C TYR A 253 -5.24 7.79 2.03
N GLU A 254 -5.02 8.62 3.04
CA GLU A 254 -4.93 8.14 4.41
C GLU A 254 -6.30 7.56 4.80
N LEU A 255 -6.37 6.23 4.89
CA LEU A 255 -7.41 5.61 5.68
C LEU A 255 -7.26 6.17 7.09
N ALA A 256 -8.35 6.65 7.68
CA ALA A 256 -8.35 7.02 9.09
C ALA A 256 -7.75 5.86 9.90
N ALA A 257 -7.09 6.17 11.02
CA ALA A 257 -6.28 5.24 11.82
C ALA A 257 -6.88 3.83 11.93
N LYS A 258 -6.02 2.82 12.11
CA LYS A 258 -6.45 1.45 12.39
C LYS A 258 -7.51 1.46 13.49
N PHE A 259 -8.66 0.89 13.17
CA PHE A 259 -9.77 0.80 14.09
C PHE A 259 -9.62 -0.44 14.97
N GLU A 260 -9.99 -0.31 16.24
CA GLU A 260 -10.16 -1.48 17.09
C GLU A 260 -11.30 -2.36 16.56
N SER A 261 -11.16 -3.67 16.70
CA SER A 261 -12.18 -4.62 16.28
C SER A 261 -13.50 -4.34 17.02
N GLY A 262 -14.58 -4.18 16.26
CA GLY A 262 -15.90 -3.88 16.78
C GLY A 262 -16.62 -5.11 17.36
N ASP A 263 -17.72 -4.86 18.02
CA ASP A 263 -18.63 -5.87 18.59
C ASP A 263 -19.74 -6.18 17.59
N PRO A 264 -19.78 -7.39 16.96
CA PRO A 264 -20.74 -7.71 15.91
C PRO A 264 -22.20 -7.76 16.41
N ASP A 265 -22.45 -8.03 17.69
CA ASP A 265 -23.81 -8.02 18.25
C ASP A 265 -24.34 -6.60 18.40
N LYS A 266 -23.47 -5.65 18.75
CA LYS A 266 -23.80 -4.22 18.74
C LYS A 266 -23.94 -3.72 17.32
N GLY A 267 -23.04 -4.10 16.43
CA GLY A 267 -23.09 -3.75 15.01
C GLY A 267 -24.39 -4.16 14.35
N LYS A 268 -24.85 -5.37 14.60
CA LYS A 268 -26.15 -5.84 14.12
C LYS A 268 -27.31 -4.94 14.58
N LYS A 269 -27.35 -4.60 15.87
CA LYS A 269 -28.39 -3.72 16.43
C LYS A 269 -28.33 -2.31 15.83
N LEU A 270 -27.13 -1.78 15.64
CA LEU A 270 -26.90 -0.49 14.99
C LEU A 270 -27.33 -0.52 13.54
N PHE A 271 -26.95 -1.55 12.77
CA PHE A 271 -27.34 -1.74 11.38
C PHE A 271 -28.86 -1.70 11.19
N GLU A 272 -29.59 -2.35 12.08
CA GLU A 272 -31.07 -2.36 12.09
C GLU A 272 -31.64 -0.99 12.53
N SER A 273 -31.13 -0.41 13.62
CA SER A 273 -31.68 0.82 14.21
C SER A 273 -31.39 2.08 13.41
N VAL A 274 -30.21 2.15 12.78
CA VAL A 274 -29.81 3.25 11.88
C VAL A 274 -30.54 3.17 10.55
N GLY A 275 -31.07 1.99 10.20
CA GLY A 275 -31.90 1.80 9.01
C GLY A 275 -31.12 1.53 7.74
N CYS A 276 -29.94 0.91 7.82
CA CYS A 276 -29.12 0.55 6.67
C CYS A 276 -29.88 -0.32 5.65
N GLN A 277 -30.79 -1.20 6.13
CA GLN A 277 -31.66 -2.05 5.31
C GLN A 277 -32.66 -1.26 4.46
N GLY A 278 -32.91 0.00 4.76
CA GLY A 278 -33.75 0.85 3.92
C GLY A 278 -33.12 1.17 2.55
N CYS A 279 -31.82 0.91 2.38
CA CYS A 279 -31.11 1.09 1.12
C CYS A 279 -30.38 -0.17 0.68
N HIS A 280 -29.83 -0.96 1.61
CA HIS A 280 -28.97 -2.11 1.35
C HIS A 280 -29.68 -3.43 1.62
N GLU A 281 -29.42 -4.40 0.77
CA GLU A 281 -29.73 -5.80 1.02
C GLU A 281 -28.62 -6.46 1.83
N LEU A 282 -28.97 -7.28 2.83
CA LEU A 282 -28.09 -8.14 3.60
C LEU A 282 -28.77 -9.48 3.80
N ASP A 283 -28.20 -10.58 3.28
CA ASP A 283 -28.72 -11.95 3.37
C ASP A 283 -30.19 -12.08 2.91
N GLY A 284 -30.54 -11.41 1.80
CA GLY A 284 -31.87 -11.42 1.20
C GLY A 284 -32.88 -10.57 1.94
N LYS A 285 -32.47 -9.73 2.87
CA LYS A 285 -33.33 -8.78 3.60
C LYS A 285 -32.92 -7.35 3.32
N GLY A 286 -33.88 -6.45 3.19
CA GLY A 286 -33.65 -5.04 2.92
C GLY A 286 -33.94 -4.65 1.48
N GLU A 287 -33.52 -3.43 1.10
CA GLU A 287 -33.81 -2.84 -0.20
C GLU A 287 -32.61 -2.90 -1.15
N THR A 288 -32.87 -2.78 -2.45
CA THR A 288 -31.87 -2.91 -3.51
C THR A 288 -31.45 -1.57 -4.14
N PHE A 289 -31.66 -0.45 -3.45
CA PHE A 289 -31.26 0.88 -3.92
C PHE A 289 -29.75 1.08 -3.88
N ALA A 290 -29.06 0.39 -2.95
CA ALA A 290 -27.64 0.41 -2.74
C ALA A 290 -27.05 -1.00 -2.92
N PRO A 291 -25.72 -1.16 -2.93
CA PRO A 291 -25.10 -2.48 -3.11
C PRO A 291 -25.53 -3.48 -2.04
N ASP A 292 -25.72 -4.74 -2.46
CA ASP A 292 -25.86 -5.89 -1.58
C ASP A 292 -24.58 -6.05 -0.73
N LEU A 293 -24.76 -6.14 0.58
CA LEU A 293 -23.68 -6.23 1.57
C LEU A 293 -23.38 -7.68 2.02
N SER A 294 -24.15 -8.66 1.58
CA SER A 294 -24.04 -10.07 2.02
C SER A 294 -22.64 -10.67 1.82
N ARG A 295 -21.82 -10.09 0.94
CA ARG A 295 -20.45 -10.54 0.65
C ARG A 295 -19.41 -9.43 0.79
N ILE A 296 -19.72 -8.37 1.52
CA ILE A 296 -18.86 -7.18 1.56
C ILE A 296 -17.49 -7.48 2.16
N GLY A 297 -17.42 -8.31 3.21
CA GLY A 297 -16.19 -8.73 3.85
C GLY A 297 -15.22 -9.50 2.94
N ASN A 298 -15.73 -10.12 1.85
CA ASN A 298 -14.86 -10.77 0.84
C ASN A 298 -14.33 -9.81 -0.22
N LYS A 299 -14.73 -8.56 -0.18
CA LYS A 299 -14.48 -7.57 -1.23
C LYS A 299 -13.56 -6.45 -0.80
N VAL A 300 -13.80 -5.91 0.38
CA VAL A 300 -13.12 -4.70 0.85
C VAL A 300 -12.30 -5.00 2.09
N ASN A 301 -11.26 -4.20 2.31
CA ASN A 301 -10.54 -4.26 3.57
C ASN A 301 -11.38 -3.59 4.69
N GLU A 302 -11.15 -4.05 5.90
CA GLU A 302 -11.89 -3.65 7.10
C GLU A 302 -11.71 -2.15 7.39
N ASP A 303 -10.46 -1.66 7.40
CA ASP A 303 -10.16 -0.25 7.68
C ASP A 303 -10.86 0.69 6.68
N TRP A 304 -10.88 0.29 5.40
CA TRP A 304 -11.64 1.06 4.41
C TRP A 304 -13.15 1.04 4.71
N LEU A 305 -13.68 -0.10 5.11
CA LEU A 305 -15.12 -0.23 5.37
C LEU A 305 -15.54 0.64 6.54
N VAL A 306 -14.82 0.60 7.65
CA VAL A 306 -15.08 1.45 8.82
C VAL A 306 -14.96 2.93 8.46
N SER A 307 -13.90 3.32 7.75
CA SER A 307 -13.74 4.69 7.26
C SER A 307 -14.88 5.14 6.34
N TRP A 308 -15.35 4.23 5.46
CA TRP A 308 -16.48 4.50 4.58
C TRP A 308 -17.78 4.68 5.32
N ILE A 309 -18.07 3.82 6.31
CA ILE A 309 -19.29 3.91 7.14
C ILE A 309 -19.29 5.22 7.95
N GLY A 310 -18.14 5.60 8.50
CA GLY A 310 -17.98 6.82 9.29
C GLY A 310 -18.07 8.10 8.46
N SER A 311 -17.50 8.13 7.25
CA SER A 311 -17.49 9.31 6.39
C SER A 311 -17.40 8.96 4.89
N PRO A 312 -18.48 8.57 4.24
CA PRO A 312 -18.47 8.14 2.84
C PRO A 312 -18.02 9.24 1.86
N HIS A 313 -18.24 10.50 2.20
CA HIS A 313 -17.88 11.63 1.36
C HIS A 313 -16.38 11.96 1.38
N SER A 314 -15.64 11.52 2.39
CA SER A 314 -14.18 11.65 2.42
C SER A 314 -13.51 10.82 1.32
N TYR A 315 -14.02 9.63 1.07
CA TYR A 315 -13.53 8.76 0.00
C TYR A 315 -14.14 9.15 -1.37
N ASN A 316 -15.43 9.44 -1.41
CA ASN A 316 -16.13 9.83 -2.63
C ASN A 316 -17.09 10.99 -2.37
N ALA A 317 -16.65 12.20 -2.67
CA ALA A 317 -17.43 13.43 -2.44
C ALA A 317 -18.81 13.44 -3.13
N THR A 318 -19.04 12.59 -4.13
CA THR A 318 -20.32 12.44 -4.84
C THR A 318 -21.09 11.20 -4.42
N SER A 319 -20.75 10.60 -3.29
CA SER A 319 -21.46 9.44 -2.74
C SER A 319 -22.95 9.77 -2.50
N ARG A 320 -23.82 8.82 -2.80
CA ARG A 320 -25.25 8.87 -2.43
C ARG A 320 -25.50 8.32 -1.02
N MET A 321 -24.57 7.57 -0.46
CA MET A 321 -24.62 7.13 0.92
C MET A 321 -24.52 8.36 1.82
N PRO A 322 -25.52 8.61 2.70
CA PRO A 322 -25.48 9.77 3.59
C PRO A 322 -24.39 9.59 4.65
N ASP A 323 -23.94 10.71 5.19
CA ASP A 323 -23.17 10.73 6.42
C ASP A 323 -24.11 10.48 7.60
N LEU A 324 -23.96 9.33 8.21
CA LEU A 324 -24.84 8.87 9.31
C LEU A 324 -24.39 9.41 10.68
N ARG A 325 -23.29 10.19 10.73
CA ARG A 325 -22.74 10.79 11.95
C ARG A 325 -22.45 9.76 13.05
N LEU A 326 -22.03 8.58 12.67
CA LEU A 326 -21.63 7.52 13.58
C LEU A 326 -20.28 7.86 14.19
N SER A 327 -20.10 7.50 15.46
CA SER A 327 -18.75 7.53 16.07
C SER A 327 -17.88 6.43 15.44
N GLU A 328 -16.57 6.56 15.57
CA GLU A 328 -15.61 5.55 15.08
C GLU A 328 -15.93 4.16 15.67
N ALA A 329 -16.20 4.08 16.97
CA ALA A 329 -16.58 2.83 17.61
C ALA A 329 -17.88 2.23 17.03
N GLN A 330 -18.89 3.06 16.74
CA GLN A 330 -20.12 2.60 16.13
C GLN A 330 -19.92 2.14 14.67
N ALA A 331 -19.05 2.81 13.93
CA ALA A 331 -18.71 2.41 12.57
C ALA A 331 -17.91 1.11 12.55
N SER A 332 -17.07 0.89 13.57
CA SER A 332 -16.28 -0.35 13.76
C SER A 332 -17.17 -1.51 14.22
N ASP A 333 -18.21 -1.26 15.03
CA ASP A 333 -19.15 -2.29 15.46
C ASP A 333 -20.02 -2.81 14.29
N ILE A 334 -20.38 -1.95 13.31
CA ILE A 334 -21.17 -2.29 12.11
C ILE A 334 -20.36 -3.08 11.10
#